data_326f6e77e3ca66f29e86ebfee88f9ca1
#
_entry.id   326f6e77e3ca66f29e86ebfee88f9ca1
#
_cell.length_a   1.000
_cell.length_b   1.000
_cell.length_c   1.000
_cell.angle_alpha   90.00
_cell.angle_beta   90.00
_cell.angle_gamma   90.00
#
_symmetry.space_group_name_H-M   'P 1'
#
loop_
_entity.id
_entity.type
_entity.pdbx_description
1 polymer ?
#
loop_
_entity_poly.entity_id
_entity_poly.type
_entity_poly.pdbx_seq_one_letter_code
_entity_poly.pdbx_strand_id
1 'polypeptide(L)'
;MKKLIEEFKQLEDYPEYQISTSGTVRKVSDKKIIKPFTNADGYLQISLNRSNPSAPKYPYVHRLVAITFLPNYDLNKRIVDHLDNNPLNNDVSNLEWITQKENVHRGIKYRMVSNCKIQCVESNIIYNSISDASKQLKLRYYSIYGAVKTGRSIAGKHFKYIV
;
A
#
# COMPACT_ATOMS: atom_id res chain seq x y z
N MET A 1 -11.79 23.06 -0.64
CA MET A 1 -10.95 21.92 -1.01
C MET A 1 -11.27 21.53 -2.46
N LYS A 2 -10.34 21.72 -3.40
CA LYS A 2 -10.52 21.20 -4.75
C LYS A 2 -10.51 19.67 -4.66
N LYS A 3 -11.64 19.02 -4.96
CA LYS A 3 -11.71 17.59 -5.16
C LYS A 3 -10.77 17.29 -6.35
N LEU A 4 -9.62 16.67 -6.10
CA LEU A 4 -8.74 16.20 -7.17
C LEU A 4 -9.60 15.29 -8.03
N ILE A 5 -9.78 15.65 -9.30
CA ILE A 5 -10.53 14.81 -10.26
C ILE A 5 -9.69 13.53 -10.39
N GLU A 6 -10.27 12.42 -10.02
CA GLU A 6 -9.62 11.11 -10.11
C GLU A 6 -9.39 10.80 -11.60
N GLU A 7 -8.12 10.76 -12.01
CA GLU A 7 -7.74 10.45 -13.38
C GLU A 7 -7.80 8.94 -13.61
N PHE A 8 -8.44 8.51 -14.69
CA PHE A 8 -8.50 7.10 -15.12
C PHE A 8 -7.77 6.91 -16.45
N LYS A 9 -6.87 5.93 -16.50
CA LYS A 9 -6.19 5.48 -17.74
C LYS A 9 -6.50 4.03 -18.04
N GLN A 10 -6.52 3.69 -19.32
CA GLN A 10 -6.71 2.31 -19.78
C GLN A 10 -5.47 1.47 -19.45
N LEU A 11 -5.69 0.22 -19.05
CA LEU A 11 -4.63 -0.72 -18.78
C LEU A 11 -4.16 -1.37 -20.10
N GLU A 12 -2.86 -1.35 -20.37
CA GLU A 12 -2.29 -1.87 -21.62
C GLU A 12 -2.54 -3.38 -21.78
N ASP A 13 -2.23 -4.18 -20.76
CA ASP A 13 -2.43 -5.64 -20.76
C ASP A 13 -3.88 -6.07 -20.54
N TYR A 14 -4.74 -5.14 -20.15
CA TYR A 14 -6.16 -5.38 -19.83
C TYR A 14 -7.06 -4.30 -20.44
N PRO A 15 -7.18 -4.24 -21.78
CA PRO A 15 -7.82 -3.11 -22.48
C PRO A 15 -9.30 -2.93 -22.16
N GLU A 16 -9.97 -3.91 -21.58
CA GLU A 16 -11.36 -3.78 -21.11
C GLU A 16 -11.48 -2.98 -19.81
N TYR A 17 -10.35 -2.61 -19.16
CA TYR A 17 -10.34 -1.97 -17.86
C TYR A 17 -9.54 -0.68 -17.84
N GLN A 18 -9.94 0.21 -16.94
CA GLN A 18 -9.24 1.45 -16.59
C GLN A 18 -8.87 1.42 -15.11
N ILE A 19 -7.75 2.04 -14.77
CA ILE A 19 -7.33 2.24 -13.39
C ILE A 19 -7.20 3.73 -13.08
N SER A 20 -7.52 4.12 -11.84
CA SER A 20 -7.32 5.49 -11.38
C SER A 20 -6.01 5.67 -10.63
N THR A 21 -5.65 6.92 -10.40
CA THR A 21 -4.50 7.30 -9.56
C THR A 21 -4.59 6.81 -8.12
N SER A 22 -5.80 6.54 -7.62
CA SER A 22 -6.02 5.96 -6.28
C SER A 22 -6.03 4.42 -6.25
N GLY A 23 -5.91 3.75 -7.42
CA GLY A 23 -5.96 2.29 -7.54
C GLY A 23 -7.37 1.72 -7.71
N THR A 24 -8.39 2.54 -7.96
CA THR A 24 -9.73 2.06 -8.32
C THR A 24 -9.72 1.52 -9.74
N VAL A 25 -10.15 0.27 -9.93
CA VAL A 25 -10.26 -0.36 -11.26
C VAL A 25 -11.72 -0.46 -11.68
N ARG A 26 -12.01 -0.13 -12.94
CA ARG A 26 -13.35 -0.20 -13.53
C ARG A 26 -13.33 -0.73 -14.96
N LYS A 27 -14.44 -1.31 -15.41
CA LYS A 27 -14.63 -1.63 -16.85
C LYS A 27 -14.74 -0.37 -17.68
N VAL A 28 -14.24 -0.43 -18.92
CA VAL A 28 -14.39 0.67 -19.89
C VAL A 28 -15.84 0.81 -20.35
N SER A 29 -16.55 -0.32 -20.56
CA SER A 29 -17.88 -0.40 -21.15
C SER A 29 -18.97 0.28 -20.32
N ASP A 30 -19.10 -0.11 -19.08
CA ASP A 30 -20.22 0.26 -18.18
C ASP A 30 -19.77 1.02 -16.94
N LYS A 31 -18.46 1.31 -16.82
CA LYS A 31 -17.82 1.96 -15.67
C LYS A 31 -17.99 1.21 -14.35
N LYS A 32 -18.38 -0.06 -14.40
CA LYS A 32 -18.54 -0.91 -13.22
C LYS A 32 -17.21 -1.10 -12.51
N ILE A 33 -17.17 -0.77 -11.22
CA ILE A 33 -15.99 -0.95 -10.37
C ILE A 33 -15.76 -2.43 -10.08
N ILE A 34 -14.54 -2.88 -10.24
CA ILE A 34 -14.09 -4.23 -9.89
C ILE A 34 -13.50 -4.19 -8.50
N LYS A 35 -14.02 -5.02 -7.60
CA LYS A 35 -13.55 -5.06 -6.20
C LYS A 35 -12.24 -5.83 -6.11
N PRO A 36 -11.19 -5.25 -5.51
CA PRO A 36 -9.97 -5.97 -5.20
C PRO A 36 -10.17 -6.89 -3.99
N PHE A 37 -9.26 -7.84 -3.82
CA PHE A 37 -9.17 -8.72 -2.66
C PHE A 37 -7.74 -8.69 -2.10
N THR A 38 -7.59 -8.99 -0.82
CA THR A 38 -6.27 -9.02 -0.16
C THR A 38 -5.69 -10.43 -0.25
N ASN A 39 -4.44 -10.55 -0.69
CA ASN A 39 -3.71 -11.82 -0.68
C ASN A 39 -3.14 -12.15 0.72
N ALA A 40 -2.47 -13.29 0.84
CA ALA A 40 -1.88 -13.74 2.11
C ALA A 40 -0.81 -12.78 2.67
N ASP A 41 -0.12 -12.04 1.80
CA ASP A 41 0.93 -11.08 2.17
C ASP A 41 0.38 -9.69 2.50
N GLY A 42 -0.93 -9.49 2.44
CA GLY A 42 -1.60 -8.23 2.77
C GLY A 42 -1.72 -7.25 1.62
N TYR A 43 -1.31 -7.59 0.39
CA TYR A 43 -1.43 -6.73 -0.78
C TYR A 43 -2.78 -6.87 -1.47
N LEU A 44 -3.25 -5.76 -2.08
CA LEU A 44 -4.44 -5.80 -2.93
C LEU A 44 -4.13 -6.41 -4.30
N GLN A 45 -4.87 -7.45 -4.66
CA GLN A 45 -4.94 -8.04 -5.99
C GLN A 45 -6.33 -7.88 -6.58
N ILE A 46 -6.42 -7.99 -7.91
CA ILE A 46 -7.69 -7.86 -8.62
C ILE A 46 -7.81 -8.95 -9.70
N SER A 47 -9.01 -9.50 -9.88
CA SER A 47 -9.27 -10.50 -10.91
C SER A 47 -9.71 -9.80 -12.19
N LEU A 48 -8.90 -9.90 -13.25
CA LEU A 48 -9.16 -9.30 -14.55
C LEU A 48 -9.14 -10.35 -15.67
N ASN A 49 -9.99 -10.15 -16.68
CA ASN A 49 -9.89 -10.88 -17.93
C ASN A 49 -8.69 -10.33 -18.70
N ARG A 50 -7.79 -11.19 -19.12
CA ARG A 50 -6.57 -10.83 -19.85
C ARG A 50 -6.77 -11.03 -21.34
N SER A 51 -6.39 -10.03 -22.10
CA SER A 51 -6.22 -10.17 -23.57
C SER A 51 -4.84 -10.76 -23.90
N ASN A 52 -3.83 -10.44 -23.06
CA ASN A 52 -2.49 -11.00 -23.15
C ASN A 52 -2.36 -12.23 -22.25
N PRO A 53 -2.14 -13.46 -22.80
CA PRO A 53 -1.98 -14.68 -21.99
C PRO A 53 -0.83 -14.64 -20.98
N SER A 54 0.22 -13.84 -21.26
CA SER A 54 1.38 -13.66 -20.39
C SER A 54 1.11 -12.71 -19.21
N ALA A 55 0.05 -11.90 -19.28
CA ALA A 55 -0.33 -11.04 -18.18
C ALA A 55 -0.86 -11.85 -16.98
N PRO A 56 -0.61 -11.45 -15.72
CA PRO A 56 -1.13 -12.12 -14.55
C PRO A 56 -2.67 -12.15 -14.50
N LYS A 57 -3.26 -13.26 -14.11
CA LYS A 57 -4.72 -13.34 -13.85
C LYS A 57 -5.14 -12.50 -12.65
N TYR A 58 -4.26 -12.38 -11.67
CA TYR A 58 -4.47 -11.63 -10.43
C TYR A 58 -3.35 -10.60 -10.26
N PRO A 59 -3.34 -9.51 -11.05
CA PRO A 59 -2.30 -8.49 -10.90
C PRO A 59 -2.44 -7.75 -9.56
N TYR A 60 -1.30 -7.26 -9.06
CA TYR A 60 -1.26 -6.38 -7.90
C TYR A 60 -1.73 -4.97 -8.27
N VAL A 61 -2.63 -4.39 -7.47
CA VAL A 61 -3.18 -3.05 -7.74
C VAL A 61 -2.08 -1.98 -7.76
N HIS A 62 -1.16 -1.97 -6.78
CA HIS A 62 -0.05 -1.01 -6.74
C HIS A 62 0.84 -1.09 -7.99
N ARG A 63 1.07 -2.29 -8.54
CA ARG A 63 1.85 -2.45 -9.76
C ARG A 63 1.12 -1.91 -10.97
N LEU A 64 -0.19 -2.12 -11.08
CA LEU A 64 -1.00 -1.55 -12.16
C LEU A 64 -0.97 -0.02 -12.10
N VAL A 65 -1.12 0.58 -10.90
CA VAL A 65 -1.01 2.04 -10.73
C VAL A 65 0.38 2.53 -11.15
N ALA A 66 1.44 1.90 -10.65
CA ALA A 66 2.80 2.32 -10.95
C ALA A 66 3.13 2.23 -12.44
N ILE A 67 2.79 1.13 -13.10
CA ILE A 67 3.01 0.95 -14.54
C ILE A 67 2.26 2.02 -15.36
N THR A 68 1.03 2.37 -14.93
CA THR A 68 0.17 3.30 -15.67
C THR A 68 0.52 4.78 -15.46
N PHE A 69 0.98 5.15 -14.25
CA PHE A 69 1.09 6.56 -13.88
C PHE A 69 2.51 7.01 -13.49
N LEU A 70 3.42 6.08 -13.13
CA LEU A 70 4.78 6.41 -12.72
C LEU A 70 5.79 5.98 -13.79
N PRO A 71 6.27 6.89 -14.64
CA PRO A 71 7.31 6.58 -15.62
C PRO A 71 8.54 5.98 -14.93
N ASN A 72 9.04 4.86 -15.45
CA ASN A 72 10.25 4.22 -14.95
C ASN A 72 11.29 4.13 -16.07
N TYR A 73 12.32 4.95 -16.00
CA TYR A 73 13.42 5.01 -16.96
C TYR A 73 14.66 4.21 -16.50
N ASP A 74 14.65 3.67 -15.27
CA ASP A 74 15.76 2.89 -14.72
C ASP A 74 15.38 1.40 -14.67
N LEU A 75 15.98 0.62 -15.56
CA LEU A 75 15.73 -0.82 -15.69
C LEU A 75 16.14 -1.63 -14.44
N ASN A 76 16.92 -1.05 -13.52
CA ASN A 76 17.29 -1.69 -12.26
C ASN A 76 16.19 -1.54 -11.20
N LYS A 77 15.30 -0.57 -11.36
CA LYS A 77 14.16 -0.31 -10.46
C LYS A 77 12.94 -1.13 -10.92
N ARG A 78 12.84 -2.35 -10.44
CA ARG A 78 11.77 -3.31 -10.84
C ARG A 78 10.72 -3.55 -9.78
N ILE A 79 10.91 -2.98 -8.58
CA ILE A 79 10.02 -3.17 -7.44
C ILE A 79 9.24 -1.89 -7.23
N VAL A 80 7.93 -2.02 -7.01
CA VAL A 80 7.08 -0.92 -6.57
C VAL A 80 6.96 -1.01 -5.05
N ASP A 81 7.32 0.05 -4.36
CA ASP A 81 7.26 0.13 -2.89
C ASP A 81 6.25 1.19 -2.43
N HIS A 82 5.73 1.01 -1.21
CA HIS A 82 4.79 1.92 -0.57
C HIS A 82 5.55 2.83 0.40
N LEU A 83 5.52 4.13 0.16
CA LEU A 83 6.23 5.13 0.98
C LEU A 83 5.83 5.10 2.44
N ASP A 84 4.55 4.83 2.72
CA ASP A 84 4.00 4.71 4.07
C ASP A 84 4.10 3.29 4.65
N ASN A 85 4.64 2.31 3.91
CA ASN A 85 4.67 0.87 4.21
C ASN A 85 3.28 0.25 4.42
N ASN A 86 2.21 0.85 3.88
CA ASN A 86 0.87 0.30 3.92
C ASN A 86 0.50 -0.31 2.56
N PRO A 87 0.49 -1.64 2.39
CA PRO A 87 0.22 -2.30 1.11
C PRO A 87 -1.21 -2.11 0.60
N LEU A 88 -2.08 -1.52 1.42
CA LEU A 88 -3.46 -1.20 1.04
C LEU A 88 -3.62 0.22 0.48
N ASN A 89 -2.61 1.10 0.67
CA ASN A 89 -2.62 2.47 0.16
C ASN A 89 -1.94 2.53 -1.21
N ASN A 90 -2.71 2.28 -2.26
CA ASN A 90 -2.21 2.21 -3.64
C ASN A 90 -2.35 3.54 -4.41
N ASP A 91 -2.50 4.66 -3.70
CA ASP A 91 -2.46 5.99 -4.33
C ASP A 91 -1.10 6.24 -4.99
N VAL A 92 -1.10 6.79 -6.19
CA VAL A 92 0.11 7.03 -7.00
C VAL A 92 1.15 7.87 -6.24
N SER A 93 0.71 8.82 -5.41
CA SER A 93 1.59 9.67 -4.58
C SER A 93 2.29 8.90 -3.45
N ASN A 94 1.81 7.69 -3.13
CA ASN A 94 2.38 6.80 -2.12
C ASN A 94 3.26 5.70 -2.70
N LEU A 95 3.44 5.63 -4.02
CA LEU A 95 4.18 4.58 -4.69
C LEU A 95 5.48 5.11 -5.31
N GLU A 96 6.51 4.28 -5.31
CA GLU A 96 7.76 4.57 -6.02
C GLU A 96 8.39 3.29 -6.58
N TRP A 97 9.19 3.46 -7.65
CA TRP A 97 10.04 2.40 -8.18
C TRP A 97 11.36 2.37 -7.45
N ILE A 98 11.75 1.18 -6.96
CA ILE A 98 13.00 0.96 -6.25
C ILE A 98 13.78 -0.23 -6.79
N THR A 99 15.07 -0.27 -6.50
CA THR A 99 15.95 -1.40 -6.75
C THR A 99 15.77 -2.50 -5.71
N GLN A 100 16.22 -3.72 -6.01
CA GLN A 100 16.26 -4.82 -5.05
C GLN A 100 17.10 -4.46 -3.80
N LYS A 101 18.22 -3.74 -3.98
CA LYS A 101 19.09 -3.32 -2.87
C LYS A 101 18.37 -2.36 -1.92
N GLU A 102 17.66 -1.37 -2.45
CA GLU A 102 16.87 -0.43 -1.66
C GLU A 102 15.75 -1.14 -0.91
N ASN A 103 15.04 -2.07 -1.57
CA ASN A 103 13.98 -2.86 -0.95
C ASN A 103 14.49 -3.68 0.25
N VAL A 104 15.63 -4.36 0.10
CA VAL A 104 16.26 -5.11 1.20
C VAL A 104 16.64 -4.18 2.35
N HIS A 105 17.26 -3.03 2.06
CA HIS A 105 17.64 -2.03 3.07
C HIS A 105 16.41 -1.50 3.84
N ARG A 106 15.34 -1.18 3.14
CA ARG A 106 14.07 -0.74 3.77
C ARG A 106 13.45 -1.83 4.62
N GLY A 107 13.45 -3.07 4.14
CA GLY A 107 12.95 -4.21 4.91
C GLY A 107 13.73 -4.47 6.19
N ILE A 108 15.06 -4.25 6.20
CA ILE A 108 15.90 -4.33 7.41
C ILE A 108 15.53 -3.21 8.37
N LYS A 109 15.50 -1.96 7.89
CA LYS A 109 15.12 -0.78 8.69
C LYS A 109 13.71 -0.92 9.27
N TYR A 110 12.77 -1.42 8.48
CA TYR A 110 11.41 -1.68 8.90
C TYR A 110 11.35 -2.73 10.04
N ARG A 111 12.08 -3.85 9.91
CA ARG A 111 12.14 -4.89 10.97
C ARG A 111 12.75 -4.36 12.27
N MET A 112 13.79 -3.53 12.19
CA MET A 112 14.38 -2.89 13.38
C MET A 112 13.35 -2.03 14.11
N VAL A 113 12.63 -1.18 13.37
CA VAL A 113 11.63 -0.27 13.92
C VAL A 113 10.38 -1.02 14.42
N SER A 114 9.96 -2.08 13.73
CA SER A 114 8.77 -2.85 14.11
C SER A 114 8.94 -3.65 15.40
N ASN A 115 10.18 -3.96 15.78
CA ASN A 115 10.52 -4.66 17.03
C ASN A 115 10.76 -3.71 18.20
N CYS A 116 10.71 -2.38 18.00
CA CYS A 116 10.81 -1.42 19.09
C CYS A 116 9.55 -1.42 19.95
N LYS A 117 9.72 -1.22 21.26
CA LYS A 117 8.60 -0.98 22.18
C LYS A 117 7.88 0.30 21.80
N ILE A 118 6.57 0.28 21.91
CA ILE A 118 5.73 1.47 21.71
C ILE A 118 4.86 1.73 22.94
N GLN A 119 4.55 2.99 23.18
CA GLN A 119 3.66 3.41 24.26
C GLN A 119 2.41 4.06 23.66
N CYS A 120 1.24 3.65 24.16
CA CYS A 120 0.02 4.42 23.98
C CYS A 120 0.04 5.60 24.93
N VAL A 121 -0.06 6.82 24.41
CA VAL A 121 0.10 8.05 25.20
C VAL A 121 -1.02 8.22 26.21
N GLU A 122 -2.26 7.96 25.81
CA GLU A 122 -3.46 8.18 26.64
C GLU A 122 -3.57 7.18 27.82
N SER A 123 -3.24 5.91 27.55
CA SER A 123 -3.34 4.86 28.59
C SER A 123 -2.05 4.57 29.31
N ASN A 124 -0.95 5.16 28.86
CA ASN A 124 0.42 4.92 29.36
C ASN A 124 0.89 3.44 29.23
N ILE A 125 0.15 2.61 28.51
CA ILE A 125 0.46 1.19 28.33
C ILE A 125 1.61 1.05 27.34
N ILE A 126 2.58 0.20 27.68
CA ILE A 126 3.73 -0.14 26.86
C ILE A 126 3.49 -1.50 26.20
N TYR A 127 3.66 -1.55 24.89
CA TYR A 127 3.62 -2.78 24.09
C TYR A 127 5.03 -3.14 23.64
N ASN A 128 5.34 -4.43 23.59
CA ASN A 128 6.68 -4.90 23.22
C ASN A 128 7.02 -4.67 21.74
N SER A 129 5.99 -4.46 20.90
CA SER A 129 6.14 -4.13 19.48
C SER A 129 4.83 -3.59 18.92
N ILE A 130 4.88 -3.04 17.71
CA ILE A 130 3.66 -2.66 16.95
C ILE A 130 2.77 -3.88 16.71
N SER A 131 3.37 -5.05 16.47
CA SER A 131 2.62 -6.30 16.26
C SER A 131 1.87 -6.73 17.53
N ASP A 132 2.50 -6.57 18.70
CA ASP A 132 1.90 -6.84 19.99
C ASP A 132 0.71 -5.91 20.27
N ALA A 133 0.89 -4.60 20.07
CA ALA A 133 -0.19 -3.62 20.18
C ALA A 133 -1.35 -3.89 19.22
N SER A 134 -1.04 -4.29 17.98
CA SER A 134 -2.04 -4.63 16.96
C SER A 134 -2.95 -5.77 17.42
N LYS A 135 -2.37 -6.82 17.98
CA LYS A 135 -3.10 -7.99 18.51
C LYS A 135 -3.97 -7.61 19.71
N GLN A 136 -3.39 -6.92 20.70
CA GLN A 136 -4.08 -6.57 21.95
C GLN A 136 -5.21 -5.56 21.73
N LEU A 137 -4.99 -4.56 20.86
CA LEU A 137 -5.97 -3.50 20.56
C LEU A 137 -6.96 -3.87 19.46
N LYS A 138 -6.75 -5.00 18.77
CA LYS A 138 -7.52 -5.42 17.58
C LYS A 138 -7.52 -4.33 16.47
N LEU A 139 -6.43 -3.58 16.37
CA LEU A 139 -6.20 -2.57 15.34
C LEU A 139 -5.26 -3.13 14.28
N ARG A 140 -5.39 -2.64 13.03
CA ARG A 140 -4.51 -3.06 11.94
C ARG A 140 -3.07 -2.62 12.22
N TYR A 141 -2.10 -3.51 12.01
CA TYR A 141 -0.68 -3.26 12.19
C TYR A 141 -0.22 -1.94 11.51
N TYR A 142 -0.52 -1.79 10.22
CA TYR A 142 -0.11 -0.61 9.45
C TYR A 142 -0.77 0.69 9.92
N SER A 143 -1.93 0.63 10.52
CA SER A 143 -2.57 1.80 11.11
C SER A 143 -1.82 2.28 12.34
N ILE A 144 -1.39 1.36 13.21
CA ILE A 144 -0.55 1.72 14.40
C ILE A 144 0.83 2.19 13.94
N TYR A 145 1.45 1.51 12.96
CA TYR A 145 2.73 1.93 12.40
C TYR A 145 2.69 3.36 11.84
N GLY A 146 1.67 3.66 11.05
CA GLY A 146 1.45 5.02 10.53
C GLY A 146 1.23 6.05 11.64
N ALA A 147 0.44 5.70 12.67
CA ALA A 147 0.19 6.57 13.82
C ALA A 147 1.48 6.90 14.59
N VAL A 148 2.32 5.90 14.86
CA VAL A 148 3.62 6.10 15.52
C VAL A 148 4.54 6.99 14.68
N LYS A 149 4.56 6.79 13.36
CA LYS A 149 5.46 7.52 12.44
C LYS A 149 5.03 8.97 12.23
N THR A 150 3.72 9.22 12.15
CA THR A 150 3.16 10.54 11.78
C THR A 150 2.62 11.33 12.95
N GLY A 151 2.52 10.74 14.14
CA GLY A 151 1.87 11.35 15.30
C GLY A 151 0.35 11.46 15.19
N ARG A 152 -0.28 10.87 14.18
CA ARG A 152 -1.75 10.87 14.03
C ARG A 152 -2.39 9.95 15.05
N SER A 153 -3.60 10.30 15.49
CA SER A 153 -4.40 9.42 16.33
C SER A 153 -5.05 8.31 15.51
N ILE A 154 -5.19 7.12 16.12
CA ILE A 154 -6.00 6.02 15.62
C ILE A 154 -6.91 5.50 16.73
N ALA A 155 -8.20 5.40 16.48
CA ALA A 155 -9.21 5.05 17.49
C ALA A 155 -9.09 5.91 18.77
N GLY A 156 -8.81 7.22 18.62
CA GLY A 156 -8.61 8.15 19.73
C GLY A 156 -7.32 7.96 20.53
N LYS A 157 -6.34 7.19 20.01
CA LYS A 157 -5.08 6.89 20.68
C LYS A 157 -3.89 7.37 19.87
N HIS A 158 -2.89 7.93 20.55
CA HIS A 158 -1.58 8.28 20.00
C HIS A 158 -0.55 7.24 20.46
N PHE A 159 0.45 7.01 19.61
CA PHE A 159 1.51 6.07 19.89
C PHE A 159 2.88 6.70 19.64
N LYS A 160 3.86 6.36 20.46
CA LYS A 160 5.26 6.77 20.30
C LYS A 160 6.20 5.60 20.55
N TYR A 161 7.37 5.65 19.90
CA TYR A 161 8.45 4.71 20.25
C TYR A 161 9.00 5.05 21.64
N ILE A 162 9.40 3.99 22.36
CA ILE A 162 10.19 4.10 23.59
C ILE A 162 11.62 3.75 23.21
N VAL A 163 12.53 4.63 23.51
CA VAL A 163 13.98 4.43 23.37
C VAL A 163 14.49 3.70 24.60
#